data_b0da5c3f55c60cb137ed8cf63f942cf6
#
_entry.id   b0da5c3f55c60cb137ed8cf63f942cf6
#
_cell.length_a   1.000
_cell.length_b   1.000
_cell.length_c   1.000
_cell.angle_alpha   90.00
_cell.angle_beta   90.00
_cell.angle_gamma   90.00
#
_symmetry.space_group_name_H-M   'P 1'
#
loop_
_entity.id
_entity.type
_entity.pdbx_description
1 polymer ?
#
loop_
_entity_poly.entity_id
_entity_poly.type
_entity_poly.pdbx_seq_one_letter_code
_entity_poly.pdbx_strand_id
1 'polypeptide(L)'
;MQKIYFFSFIILLFSSCSPAINYIGSTNAPTSHVDVFVNDATIKKNYDIVGKGYVHEITFNKRIEKIQKRAIEKAMNKGADAVLIQDYYVPNTGTSINTTMRSDSLNKGLITVGNTTVQSTGSSGFNIYFLKYTN
;
A
#
# COMPACT_ATOMS: atom_id res chain seq x y z
N MET A 1 -44.14 13.55 -0.80
CA MET A 1 -43.09 13.52 0.21
C MET A 1 -42.29 12.23 0.23
N GLN A 2 -42.74 11.14 -0.35
CA GLN A 2 -42.05 9.83 -0.36
C GLN A 2 -40.88 9.74 -1.35
N LYS A 3 -40.74 10.61 -2.32
CA LYS A 3 -39.66 10.59 -3.34
C LYS A 3 -38.34 11.23 -2.84
N ILE A 4 -38.37 12.04 -1.80
CA ILE A 4 -37.17 12.75 -1.27
C ILE A 4 -36.29 11.81 -0.44
N TYR A 5 -36.89 10.85 0.26
CA TYR A 5 -36.15 9.88 1.08
C TYR A 5 -35.35 8.87 0.27
N PHE A 6 -35.82 8.56 -0.96
CA PHE A 6 -35.13 7.62 -1.85
C PHE A 6 -33.84 8.20 -2.42
N PHE A 7 -33.81 9.52 -2.67
CA PHE A 7 -32.62 10.21 -3.18
C PHE A 7 -31.54 10.38 -2.10
N SER A 8 -31.95 10.55 -0.84
CA SER A 8 -31.03 10.67 0.30
C SER A 8 -30.31 9.35 0.63
N PHE A 9 -30.94 8.19 0.36
CA PHE A 9 -30.36 6.88 0.63
C PHE A 9 -29.28 6.47 -0.39
N ILE A 10 -29.36 6.97 -1.62
CA ILE A 10 -28.39 6.67 -2.69
C ILE A 10 -27.03 7.36 -2.44
N ILE A 11 -27.00 8.49 -1.76
CA ILE A 11 -25.77 9.25 -1.48
C ILE A 11 -24.85 8.52 -0.45
N LEU A 12 -25.41 7.66 0.38
CA LEU A 12 -24.67 6.91 1.41
C LEU A 12 -23.87 5.72 0.87
N LEU A 13 -24.08 5.30 -0.38
CA LEU A 13 -23.45 4.10 -0.95
C LEU A 13 -22.08 4.36 -1.61
N PHE A 14 -21.63 5.61 -1.70
CA PHE A 14 -20.32 5.96 -2.25
C PHE A 14 -19.20 6.04 -1.20
N SER A 15 -19.25 5.24 -0.15
CA SER A 15 -18.10 5.08 0.74
C SER A 15 -17.00 4.31 0.00
N SER A 16 -16.22 5.04 -0.78
CA SER A 16 -15.07 4.56 -1.53
C SER A 16 -14.07 3.93 -0.57
N CYS A 17 -13.89 2.63 -0.68
CA CYS A 17 -12.85 1.89 0.02
C CYS A 17 -11.48 2.41 -0.45
N SER A 18 -10.84 3.26 0.34
CA SER A 18 -9.54 3.84 0.06
C SER A 18 -8.47 3.13 0.86
N PRO A 19 -7.26 2.92 0.32
CA PRO A 19 -6.18 2.29 1.07
C PRO A 19 -5.85 3.09 2.33
N ALA A 20 -5.81 2.40 3.47
CA ALA A 20 -5.46 3.01 4.74
C ALA A 20 -3.93 3.17 4.83
N ILE A 21 -3.46 4.36 5.25
CA ILE A 21 -2.06 4.59 5.61
C ILE A 21 -1.96 4.46 7.13
N ASN A 22 -1.23 3.45 7.58
CA ASN A 22 -0.91 3.29 8.98
C ASN A 22 0.19 4.30 9.36
N TYR A 23 -0.15 5.26 10.19
CA TYR A 23 0.73 6.36 10.59
C TYR A 23 1.25 6.17 12.01
N ILE A 24 2.54 6.35 12.18
CA ILE A 24 3.22 6.39 13.47
C ILE A 24 4.08 7.65 13.51
N GLY A 25 3.87 8.52 14.46
CA GLY A 25 4.64 9.75 14.61
C GLY A 25 3.94 10.83 15.40
N SER A 26 4.53 12.02 15.42
CA SER A 26 4.00 13.21 16.09
C SER A 26 2.91 13.89 15.27
N THR A 27 2.13 14.74 15.94
CA THR A 27 1.13 15.58 15.28
C THR A 27 1.46 17.03 15.60
N ASN A 28 1.65 17.84 14.57
CA ASN A 28 1.89 19.27 14.64
C ASN A 28 0.65 20.04 14.15
N ALA A 29 0.70 21.37 14.18
CA ALA A 29 -0.36 22.21 13.60
C ALA A 29 -0.54 21.88 12.11
N PRO A 30 -1.76 21.72 11.61
CA PRO A 30 -2.03 21.40 10.22
C PRO A 30 -1.37 22.37 9.24
N THR A 31 -0.89 21.87 8.11
CA THR A 31 -0.31 22.67 7.02
C THR A 31 -1.25 22.70 5.82
N SER A 32 -1.17 23.78 5.03
CA SER A 32 -1.97 23.95 3.82
C SER A 32 -1.28 23.47 2.54
N HIS A 33 0.03 23.22 2.62
CA HIS A 33 0.85 22.79 1.48
C HIS A 33 1.79 21.69 1.91
N VAL A 34 1.97 20.68 1.04
CA VAL A 34 2.86 19.55 1.27
C VAL A 34 3.62 19.25 -0.02
N ASP A 35 4.95 19.28 0.05
CA ASP A 35 5.82 18.85 -1.03
C ASP A 35 5.86 17.31 -1.12
N VAL A 36 5.99 16.76 -2.33
CA VAL A 36 6.04 15.30 -2.53
C VAL A 36 7.37 14.93 -3.18
N PHE A 37 8.07 14.01 -2.54
CA PHE A 37 9.34 13.47 -3.01
C PHE A 37 9.27 11.94 -3.16
N VAL A 38 9.99 11.43 -4.14
CA VAL A 38 10.20 9.99 -4.36
C VAL A 38 11.66 9.58 -4.14
N ASN A 39 12.54 10.57 -4.02
CA ASN A 39 13.96 10.36 -3.76
C ASN A 39 14.43 11.42 -2.75
N ASP A 40 15.09 10.97 -1.70
CA ASP A 40 15.67 11.82 -0.65
C ASP A 40 16.73 12.79 -1.16
N ALA A 41 17.53 12.37 -2.15
CA ALA A 41 18.56 13.22 -2.78
C ALA A 41 17.99 14.48 -3.46
N THR A 42 16.70 14.54 -3.73
CA THR A 42 16.03 15.71 -4.33
C THR A 42 15.60 16.74 -3.30
N ILE A 43 15.64 16.40 -2.02
CA ILE A 43 15.24 17.29 -0.92
C ILE A 43 16.42 18.21 -0.60
N LYS A 44 16.29 19.49 -0.97
CA LYS A 44 17.36 20.48 -0.76
C LYS A 44 17.32 21.19 0.58
N LYS A 45 16.20 21.09 1.30
CA LYS A 45 16.00 21.71 2.60
C LYS A 45 16.36 20.74 3.73
N ASN A 46 16.86 21.24 4.84
CA ASN A 46 17.01 20.44 6.05
C ASN A 46 15.63 20.03 6.56
N TYR A 47 15.52 18.83 7.07
CA TYR A 47 14.26 18.29 7.57
C TYR A 47 14.46 17.28 8.70
N ASP A 48 13.43 17.17 9.52
CA ASP A 48 13.28 16.10 10.50
C ASP A 48 12.15 15.15 10.06
N ILE A 49 12.32 13.87 10.32
CA ILE A 49 11.27 12.88 10.11
C ILE A 49 10.34 12.92 11.32
N VAL A 50 9.15 13.47 11.14
CA VAL A 50 8.15 13.60 12.21
C VAL A 50 7.18 12.43 12.27
N GLY A 51 7.14 11.60 11.23
CA GLY A 51 6.32 10.41 11.23
C GLY A 51 6.64 9.46 10.08
N LYS A 52 6.16 8.24 10.22
CA LYS A 52 6.25 7.19 9.20
C LYS A 52 4.88 6.59 8.96
N GLY A 53 4.61 6.27 7.71
CA GLY A 53 3.44 5.51 7.30
C GLY A 53 3.86 4.37 6.40
N TYR A 54 3.03 3.35 6.31
CA TYR A 54 3.26 2.28 5.36
C TYR A 54 1.94 1.78 4.79
N VAL A 55 2.02 1.33 3.56
CA VAL A 55 0.92 0.72 2.83
C VAL A 55 1.38 -0.64 2.34
N HIS A 56 0.69 -1.69 2.79
CA HIS A 56 0.94 -3.05 2.33
C HIS A 56 0.13 -3.37 1.09
N GLU A 57 0.66 -4.28 0.29
CA GLU A 57 -0.02 -4.90 -0.84
C GLU A 57 -0.61 -3.93 -1.86
N ILE A 58 0.22 -3.54 -2.82
CA ILE A 58 -0.25 -2.73 -3.94
C ILE A 58 -0.55 -3.66 -5.10
N THR A 59 -1.82 -3.95 -5.28
CA THR A 59 -2.29 -4.63 -6.47
C THR A 59 -2.73 -3.56 -7.48
N PHE A 60 -1.89 -3.32 -8.52
CA PHE A 60 -2.14 -2.49 -9.71
C PHE A 60 -1.99 -0.95 -9.63
N ASN A 61 -1.50 -0.40 -10.73
CA ASN A 61 -1.12 1.00 -10.99
C ASN A 61 -2.16 2.08 -10.62
N LYS A 62 -3.44 1.77 -10.65
CA LYS A 62 -4.51 2.72 -10.29
C LYS A 62 -4.57 3.11 -8.81
N ARG A 63 -3.82 2.41 -7.95
CA ARG A 63 -3.80 2.71 -6.51
C ARG A 63 -2.70 3.69 -6.10
N ILE A 64 -1.66 3.87 -6.91
CA ILE A 64 -0.52 4.74 -6.60
C ILE A 64 -0.98 6.19 -6.42
N GLU A 65 -1.77 6.71 -7.35
CA GLU A 65 -2.32 8.06 -7.25
C GLU A 65 -3.20 8.26 -6.00
N LYS A 66 -4.00 7.25 -5.66
CA LYS A 66 -4.81 7.28 -4.44
C LYS A 66 -3.95 7.28 -3.18
N ILE A 67 -2.85 6.52 -3.17
CA ILE A 67 -1.90 6.47 -2.06
C ILE A 67 -1.22 7.83 -1.91
N GLN A 68 -0.75 8.41 -3.01
CA GLN A 68 -0.13 9.73 -3.01
C GLN A 68 -1.08 10.80 -2.47
N LYS A 69 -2.31 10.84 -2.97
CA LYS A 69 -3.34 11.78 -2.47
C LYS A 69 -3.58 11.62 -0.97
N ARG A 70 -3.71 10.38 -0.50
CA ARG A 70 -3.90 10.07 0.91
C ARG A 70 -2.69 10.43 1.77
N ALA A 71 -1.47 10.26 1.26
CA ALA A 71 -0.26 10.66 1.94
C ALA A 71 -0.22 12.18 2.14
N ILE A 72 -0.59 12.95 1.12
CA ILE A 72 -0.69 14.41 1.19
C ILE A 72 -1.74 14.85 2.21
N GLU A 73 -2.96 14.31 2.13
CA GLU A 73 -4.04 14.61 3.10
C GLU A 73 -3.62 14.28 4.54
N LYS A 74 -2.95 13.14 4.72
CA LYS A 74 -2.43 12.74 6.03
C LYS A 74 -1.34 13.69 6.53
N ALA A 75 -0.42 14.10 5.65
CA ALA A 75 0.65 15.04 5.96
C ALA A 75 0.09 16.40 6.38
N MET A 76 -0.87 16.95 5.63
CA MET A 76 -1.57 18.18 5.99
C MET A 76 -2.16 18.11 7.39
N ASN A 77 -2.91 17.03 7.67
CA ASN A 77 -3.57 16.82 8.96
C ASN A 77 -2.59 16.59 10.11
N LYS A 78 -1.40 16.08 9.82
CA LYS A 78 -0.33 15.83 10.80
C LYS A 78 0.68 16.97 10.93
N GLY A 79 0.52 18.02 10.12
CA GLY A 79 1.37 19.20 10.14
C GLY A 79 2.78 18.96 9.61
N ALA A 80 2.93 18.01 8.67
CA ALA A 80 4.15 17.81 7.93
C ALA A 80 4.23 18.76 6.74
N ASP A 81 5.44 19.16 6.36
CA ASP A 81 5.69 20.08 5.24
C ASP A 81 5.99 19.32 3.95
N ALA A 82 6.41 18.08 4.06
CA ALA A 82 6.67 17.22 2.91
C ALA A 82 6.40 15.75 3.21
N VAL A 83 6.23 14.96 2.14
CA VAL A 83 6.21 13.50 2.17
C VAL A 83 7.26 12.94 1.23
N LEU A 84 7.98 11.93 1.70
CA LEU A 84 8.88 11.12 0.89
C LEU A 84 8.27 9.72 0.77
N ILE A 85 7.96 9.30 -0.45
CA ILE A 85 7.33 8.01 -0.74
C ILE A 85 8.38 7.12 -1.37
N GLN A 86 8.69 6.00 -0.72
CA GLN A 86 9.69 5.03 -1.19
C GLN A 86 9.07 3.66 -1.34
N ASP A 87 9.39 3.00 -2.44
CA ASP A 87 9.00 1.62 -2.67
C ASP A 87 9.80 0.69 -1.74
N TYR A 88 9.15 -0.36 -1.28
CA TYR A 88 9.86 -1.47 -0.68
C TYR A 88 9.33 -2.80 -1.21
N TYR A 89 10.22 -3.75 -1.30
CA TYR A 89 9.91 -5.12 -1.65
C TYR A 89 10.42 -6.04 -0.55
N VAL A 90 9.53 -6.80 0.04
CA VAL A 90 9.91 -7.85 0.98
C VAL A 90 9.74 -9.19 0.27
N PRO A 91 10.84 -9.85 -0.09
CA PRO A 91 10.75 -11.21 -0.60
C PRO A 91 10.19 -12.10 0.51
N ASN A 92 9.05 -12.71 0.24
CA ASN A 92 8.50 -13.67 1.18
C ASN A 92 9.34 -14.97 1.04
N THR A 93 10.04 -15.35 2.08
CA THR A 93 10.84 -16.58 2.12
C THR A 93 9.98 -17.84 2.26
N GLY A 94 8.66 -17.69 2.25
CA GLY A 94 7.72 -18.80 2.20
C GLY A 94 7.66 -19.40 0.81
N THR A 95 8.22 -20.57 0.64
CA THR A 95 8.06 -21.37 -0.57
C THR A 95 6.79 -22.20 -0.42
N SER A 96 5.74 -21.90 -1.16
CA SER A 96 4.61 -22.83 -1.25
C SER A 96 4.92 -23.88 -2.33
N ILE A 97 5.08 -25.12 -1.90
CA ILE A 97 5.30 -26.25 -2.78
C ILE A 97 3.94 -26.93 -2.99
N ASN A 98 3.35 -26.76 -4.16
CA ASN A 98 2.18 -27.50 -4.56
C ASN A 98 2.64 -28.72 -5.36
N THR A 99 2.56 -29.89 -4.74
CA THR A 99 2.86 -31.16 -5.40
C THR A 99 1.54 -31.85 -5.77
N THR A 100 1.27 -31.94 -7.05
CA THR A 100 0.14 -32.72 -7.56
C THR A 100 0.67 -34.08 -8.02
N MET A 101 0.31 -35.16 -7.33
CA MET A 101 0.64 -36.51 -7.73
C MET A 101 -0.55 -37.12 -8.45
N ARG A 102 -0.32 -37.59 -9.65
CA ARG A 102 -1.29 -38.39 -10.42
C ARG A 102 -0.72 -39.78 -10.60
N SER A 103 -1.41 -40.77 -10.08
CA SER A 103 -1.06 -42.18 -10.27
C SER A 103 -2.03 -42.83 -11.26
N ASP A 104 -1.52 -43.22 -12.41
CA ASP A 104 -2.27 -44.01 -13.39
C ASP A 104 -1.82 -45.48 -13.28
N SER A 105 -2.79 -46.35 -13.05
CA SER A 105 -2.57 -47.77 -13.00
C SER A 105 -2.69 -48.35 -14.42
N LEU A 106 -1.55 -48.55 -15.05
CA LEU A 106 -1.48 -49.29 -16.30
C LEU A 106 -1.14 -50.78 -16.00
N ASN A 107 -1.65 -51.71 -16.80
CA ASN A 107 -1.59 -53.19 -16.63
C ASN A 107 -0.20 -53.80 -16.36
N LYS A 108 0.87 -53.01 -16.26
CA LYS A 108 2.25 -53.53 -16.01
C LYS A 108 3.10 -52.60 -15.09
N GLY A 109 2.54 -51.69 -14.37
CA GLY A 109 3.31 -50.86 -13.44
C GLY A 109 2.57 -49.60 -13.00
N LEU A 110 2.94 -49.11 -11.84
CA LEU A 110 2.45 -47.83 -11.31
C LEU A 110 3.40 -46.71 -11.81
N ILE A 111 2.91 -45.81 -12.65
CA ILE A 111 3.66 -44.61 -13.04
C ILE A 111 3.12 -43.48 -12.21
N THR A 112 3.95 -42.92 -11.35
CA THR A 112 3.65 -41.72 -10.58
C THR A 112 4.31 -40.52 -11.26
N VAL A 113 3.51 -39.64 -11.82
CA VAL A 113 3.99 -38.34 -12.35
C VAL A 113 3.70 -37.25 -11.32
N GLY A 114 4.75 -36.70 -10.74
CA GLY A 114 4.65 -35.56 -9.85
C GLY A 114 5.00 -34.25 -10.57
N ASN A 115 4.13 -33.28 -10.50
CA ASN A 115 4.44 -31.91 -10.95
C ASN A 115 4.59 -31.03 -9.73
N THR A 116 5.78 -30.44 -9.54
CA THR A 116 6.07 -29.56 -8.43
C THR A 116 6.17 -28.13 -8.95
N THR A 117 5.25 -27.27 -8.53
CA THR A 117 5.30 -25.85 -8.85
C THR A 117 5.80 -25.12 -7.61
N VAL A 118 6.92 -24.44 -7.74
CA VAL A 118 7.49 -23.57 -6.72
C VAL A 118 7.04 -22.15 -7.03
N GLN A 119 6.24 -21.56 -6.18
CA GLN A 119 5.80 -20.18 -6.32
C GLN A 119 6.38 -19.35 -5.17
N SER A 120 7.26 -18.43 -5.50
CA SER A 120 7.73 -17.43 -4.55
C SER A 120 6.74 -16.27 -4.54
N THR A 121 6.15 -16.01 -3.40
CA THR A 121 5.30 -14.84 -3.18
C THR A 121 6.10 -13.77 -2.47
N GLY A 122 6.17 -12.59 -3.08
CA GLY A 122 6.71 -11.39 -2.44
C GLY A 122 5.60 -10.39 -2.15
N SER A 123 5.73 -9.62 -1.11
CA SER A 123 4.86 -8.47 -0.85
C SER A 123 5.59 -7.18 -1.18
N SER A 124 4.92 -6.30 -1.93
CA SER A 124 5.41 -4.97 -2.23
C SER A 124 4.53 -3.93 -1.55
N GLY A 125 5.11 -2.78 -1.23
CA GLY A 125 4.39 -1.70 -0.60
C GLY A 125 5.14 -0.39 -0.68
N PHE A 126 4.64 0.62 0.03
CA PHE A 126 5.28 1.92 0.16
C PHE A 126 5.56 2.25 1.62
N ASN A 127 6.78 2.73 1.86
CA ASN A 127 7.13 3.48 3.04
C ASN A 127 6.91 4.96 2.76
N ILE A 128 6.22 5.64 3.65
CA ILE A 128 5.91 7.06 3.54
C ILE A 128 6.53 7.73 4.75
N TYR A 129 7.48 8.64 4.52
CA TYR A 129 8.07 9.45 5.57
C TYR A 129 7.46 10.84 5.54
N PHE A 130 7.02 11.30 6.71
CA PHE A 130 6.45 12.63 6.90
C PHE A 130 7.54 13.54 7.44
N LEU A 131 7.82 14.60 6.71
CA LEU A 131 8.97 15.46 6.94
C LEU A 131 8.51 16.84 7.42
N LYS A 132 9.26 17.41 8.36
CA LYS A 132 9.11 18.79 8.81
C LYS A 132 10.38 19.54 8.46
N TYR A 133 10.26 20.66 7.74
CA TYR A 133 11.42 21.47 7.43
C TYR A 133 11.96 22.15 8.71
N THR A 134 13.28 22.13 8.83
CA THR A 134 14.02 22.83 9.88
C THR A 134 14.75 24.01 9.25
N ASN A 135 14.77 25.11 9.96
CA ASN A 135 15.51 26.32 9.56
C ASN A 135 17.02 26.14 9.71
#